data_5edc250ecaa319648abde90e051fedbd
#
_entry.id   5edc250ecaa319648abde90e051fedbd
#
_cell.length_a   1.000
_cell.length_b   1.000
_cell.length_c   1.000
_cell.angle_alpha   90.00
_cell.angle_beta   90.00
_cell.angle_gamma   90.00
#
_symmetry.space_group_name_H-M   'P 1'
#
loop_
_entity.id
_entity.type
_entity.pdbx_description
1 polymer ?
#
loop_
_entity_poly.entity_id
_entity_poly.type
_entity_poly.pdbx_seq_one_letter_code
_entity_poly.pdbx_strand_id
1 'polypeptide(L)'
;MAALYLIPVTLGDTPHDRVLPAANADIVRSIRHFVVEEIRTARRFLKAVDRNIDIDALTFYEMGKHADRSRFASFLRPLREGQDVGVISEAGCPAVADPGADLVAIAQQEGLRVVPLVGPSSILLAVMASGFNGQSFAFHGYLPIDGTARTKRLKQLEARSRDEHQTQLFIETPYRNAKLFADILSACSPKTRLCVAAGITTDREWICTRSVKTWKQTGLPDLGKTPAIFLIYA
;
A
#
# COMPACT_ATOMS: atom_id res chain seq x y z
N MET A 1 4.58 2.86 -28.51
CA MET A 1 5.04 1.57 -27.94
C MET A 1 4.13 1.28 -26.75
N ALA A 2 3.46 0.13 -26.74
CA ALA A 2 2.55 -0.26 -25.67
C ALA A 2 3.27 -0.38 -24.32
N ALA A 3 2.53 -0.16 -23.23
CA ALA A 3 3.09 -0.17 -21.87
C ALA A 3 2.18 -0.86 -20.86
N LEU A 4 2.80 -1.45 -19.84
CA LEU A 4 2.15 -1.89 -18.60
C LEU A 4 2.08 -0.69 -17.65
N TYR A 5 0.90 -0.11 -17.50
CA TYR A 5 0.68 1.02 -16.61
C TYR A 5 0.31 0.54 -15.21
N LEU A 6 1.09 0.94 -14.21
CA LEU A 6 0.76 0.71 -12.80
C LEU A 6 -0.10 1.89 -12.33
N ILE A 7 -1.38 1.67 -12.18
CA ILE A 7 -2.39 2.70 -11.94
C ILE A 7 -2.71 2.76 -10.44
N PRO A 8 -2.27 3.80 -9.72
CA PRO A 8 -2.59 3.93 -8.31
C PRO A 8 -4.06 4.29 -8.10
N VAL A 9 -4.59 3.87 -6.97
CA VAL A 9 -5.94 4.18 -6.50
C VAL A 9 -5.90 4.94 -5.19
N THR A 10 -7.03 5.40 -4.70
CA THR A 10 -7.14 6.05 -3.39
C THR A 10 -6.80 5.07 -2.25
N LEU A 11 -6.33 5.59 -1.10
CA LEU A 11 -6.04 4.77 0.09
C LEU A 11 -7.30 4.43 0.90
N GLY A 12 -8.40 5.07 0.59
CA GLY A 12 -9.69 4.91 1.27
C GLY A 12 -10.78 5.71 0.57
N ASP A 13 -11.85 5.98 1.29
CA ASP A 13 -12.99 6.76 0.78
C ASP A 13 -12.62 8.23 0.65
N THR A 14 -12.04 8.57 -0.48
CA THR A 14 -11.56 9.91 -0.85
C THR A 14 -11.81 10.12 -2.33
N PRO A 15 -12.30 11.29 -2.76
CA PRO A 15 -12.40 11.63 -4.18
C PRO A 15 -11.04 11.48 -4.86
N HIS A 16 -11.01 10.80 -6.01
CA HIS A 16 -9.75 10.47 -6.70
C HIS A 16 -8.98 11.72 -7.13
N ASP A 17 -9.67 12.80 -7.50
CA ASP A 17 -9.10 14.08 -7.93
C ASP A 17 -8.36 14.84 -6.82
N ARG A 18 -8.59 14.48 -5.55
CA ARG A 18 -7.82 15.04 -4.42
C ARG A 18 -6.41 14.45 -4.30
N VAL A 19 -6.18 13.23 -4.81
CA VAL A 19 -4.94 12.48 -4.54
C VAL A 19 -4.28 11.90 -5.79
N LEU A 20 -4.97 11.90 -6.94
CA LEU A 20 -4.42 11.43 -8.21
C LEU A 20 -4.24 12.59 -9.18
N PRO A 21 -3.10 12.67 -9.90
CA PRO A 21 -2.93 13.64 -10.99
C PRO A 21 -4.02 13.48 -12.07
N ALA A 22 -4.54 14.60 -12.57
CA ALA A 22 -5.54 14.60 -13.63
C ALA A 22 -5.08 13.85 -14.90
N ALA A 23 -3.78 13.90 -15.21
CA ALA A 23 -3.20 13.19 -16.34
C ALA A 23 -3.38 11.66 -16.29
N ASN A 24 -3.56 11.07 -15.09
CA ASN A 24 -3.82 9.64 -14.97
C ASN A 24 -5.15 9.26 -15.64
N ALA A 25 -6.15 10.15 -15.60
CA ALA A 25 -7.46 9.88 -16.18
C ALA A 25 -7.40 9.68 -17.69
N ASP A 26 -6.57 10.45 -18.41
CA ASP A 26 -6.41 10.32 -19.85
C ASP A 26 -5.80 8.95 -20.22
N ILE A 27 -4.80 8.51 -19.46
CA ILE A 27 -4.20 7.19 -19.62
C ILE A 27 -5.23 6.10 -19.37
N VAL A 28 -5.97 6.18 -18.25
CA VAL A 28 -6.99 5.19 -17.88
C VAL A 28 -8.05 5.05 -18.96
N ARG A 29 -8.51 6.16 -19.58
CA ARG A 29 -9.50 6.14 -20.68
C ARG A 29 -9.01 5.42 -21.93
N SER A 30 -7.69 5.44 -22.18
CA SER A 30 -7.12 4.82 -23.38
C SER A 30 -6.96 3.31 -23.28
N ILE A 31 -6.88 2.76 -22.05
CA ILE A 31 -6.63 1.35 -21.79
C ILE A 31 -7.91 0.51 -21.97
N ARG A 32 -7.74 -0.70 -22.51
CA ARG A 32 -8.84 -1.67 -22.71
C ARG A 32 -8.66 -2.96 -21.93
N HIS A 33 -7.45 -3.25 -21.43
CA HIS A 33 -7.09 -4.46 -20.71
C HIS A 33 -6.60 -4.11 -19.31
N PHE A 34 -7.24 -4.66 -18.29
CA PHE A 34 -6.90 -4.38 -16.90
C PHE A 34 -6.62 -5.65 -16.13
N VAL A 35 -5.49 -5.71 -15.45
CA VAL A 35 -5.17 -6.72 -14.44
C VAL A 35 -5.53 -6.14 -13.07
N VAL A 36 -6.37 -6.82 -12.31
CA VAL A 36 -6.98 -6.29 -11.09
C VAL A 36 -7.00 -7.33 -9.98
N GLU A 37 -6.99 -6.91 -8.72
CA GLU A 37 -7.16 -7.85 -7.61
C GLU A 37 -8.62 -8.29 -7.49
N GLU A 38 -9.58 -7.36 -7.62
CA GLU A 38 -11.01 -7.62 -7.56
C GLU A 38 -11.74 -6.77 -8.62
N ILE A 39 -12.48 -7.43 -9.51
CA ILE A 39 -13.12 -6.77 -10.66
C ILE A 39 -14.16 -5.72 -10.23
N ARG A 40 -14.89 -5.97 -9.15
CA ARG A 40 -15.97 -5.08 -8.69
C ARG A 40 -15.42 -3.73 -8.22
N THR A 41 -14.32 -3.73 -7.48
CA THR A 41 -13.68 -2.51 -6.97
C THR A 41 -13.01 -1.75 -8.10
N ALA A 42 -12.34 -2.44 -9.02
CA ALA A 42 -11.75 -1.83 -10.20
C ALA A 42 -12.80 -1.14 -11.09
N ARG A 43 -13.95 -1.79 -11.36
CA ARG A 43 -15.04 -1.17 -12.12
C ARG A 43 -15.58 0.10 -11.46
N ARG A 44 -15.71 0.11 -10.13
CA ARG A 44 -16.11 1.32 -9.39
C ARG A 44 -15.09 2.44 -9.52
N PHE A 45 -13.81 2.12 -9.39
CA PHE A 45 -12.73 3.09 -9.57
C PHE A 45 -12.74 3.69 -10.98
N LEU A 46 -12.83 2.87 -12.02
CA LEU A 46 -12.89 3.33 -13.42
C LEU A 46 -14.07 4.27 -13.65
N LYS A 47 -15.27 3.94 -13.14
CA LYS A 47 -16.45 4.81 -13.21
C LYS A 47 -16.32 6.09 -12.36
N ALA A 48 -15.55 6.07 -11.29
CA ALA A 48 -15.24 7.27 -10.52
C ALA A 48 -14.29 8.19 -11.28
N VAL A 49 -13.31 7.64 -12.01
CA VAL A 49 -12.38 8.40 -12.86
C VAL A 49 -13.14 9.06 -14.04
N ASP A 50 -14.00 8.30 -14.72
CA ASP A 50 -14.85 8.83 -15.77
C ASP A 50 -16.11 7.96 -15.94
N ARG A 51 -17.29 8.56 -15.74
CA ARG A 51 -18.58 7.87 -15.89
C ARG A 51 -18.87 7.39 -17.31
N ASN A 52 -18.19 7.96 -18.31
CA ASN A 52 -18.36 7.61 -19.72
C ASN A 52 -17.55 6.37 -20.12
N ILE A 53 -16.64 5.86 -19.28
CA ILE A 53 -15.93 4.61 -19.60
C ILE A 53 -16.94 3.48 -19.79
N ASP A 54 -16.94 2.87 -20.98
CA ASP A 54 -17.74 1.68 -21.25
C ASP A 54 -17.08 0.45 -20.63
N ILE A 55 -17.60 0.03 -19.47
CA ILE A 55 -17.05 -1.08 -18.69
C ILE A 55 -17.19 -2.41 -19.44
N ASP A 56 -18.22 -2.57 -20.27
CA ASP A 56 -18.51 -3.82 -20.97
C ASP A 56 -17.57 -4.00 -22.19
N ALA A 57 -16.98 -2.91 -22.68
CA ALA A 57 -15.92 -2.94 -23.68
C ALA A 57 -14.51 -3.24 -23.12
N LEU A 58 -14.37 -3.39 -21.79
CA LEU A 58 -13.08 -3.66 -21.16
C LEU A 58 -12.89 -5.15 -20.86
N THR A 59 -11.64 -5.58 -20.94
CA THR A 59 -11.24 -6.93 -20.54
C THR A 59 -10.54 -6.89 -19.18
N PHE A 60 -11.00 -7.71 -18.23
CA PHE A 60 -10.43 -7.83 -16.91
C PHE A 60 -9.76 -9.19 -16.71
N TYR A 61 -8.56 -9.16 -16.15
CA TYR A 61 -7.79 -10.32 -15.71
C TYR A 61 -7.67 -10.25 -14.19
N GLU A 62 -8.25 -11.21 -13.47
CA GLU A 62 -8.26 -11.19 -12.02
C GLU A 62 -7.01 -11.85 -11.43
N MET A 63 -6.32 -11.11 -10.54
CA MET A 63 -5.08 -11.50 -9.88
C MET A 63 -5.24 -11.50 -8.35
N GLY A 64 -6.40 -11.96 -7.86
CA GLY A 64 -6.72 -12.04 -6.44
C GLY A 64 -5.87 -13.08 -5.68
N LYS A 65 -6.06 -13.15 -4.36
CA LYS A 65 -5.29 -14.03 -3.44
C LYS A 65 -5.24 -15.50 -3.84
N HIS A 66 -6.24 -15.98 -4.58
CA HIS A 66 -6.37 -17.38 -5.02
C HIS A 66 -6.08 -17.55 -6.51
N ALA A 67 -5.60 -16.50 -7.19
CA ALA A 67 -5.30 -16.57 -8.61
C ALA A 67 -4.12 -17.54 -8.86
N ASP A 68 -4.26 -18.31 -9.92
CA ASP A 68 -3.17 -19.18 -10.39
C ASP A 68 -2.04 -18.33 -11.00
N ARG A 69 -0.94 -18.22 -10.27
CA ARG A 69 0.24 -17.47 -10.68
C ARG A 69 0.83 -17.91 -12.03
N SER A 70 0.65 -19.19 -12.41
CA SER A 70 1.10 -19.71 -13.70
C SER A 70 0.44 -19.00 -14.89
N ARG A 71 -0.71 -18.38 -14.67
CA ARG A 71 -1.47 -17.64 -15.69
C ARG A 71 -1.01 -16.18 -15.86
N PHE A 72 -0.22 -15.61 -14.95
CA PHE A 72 0.15 -14.19 -14.98
C PHE A 72 0.85 -13.79 -16.28
N ALA A 73 1.72 -14.66 -16.81
CA ALA A 73 2.33 -14.42 -18.11
C ALA A 73 1.30 -14.25 -19.24
N SER A 74 0.15 -14.95 -19.17
CA SER A 74 -0.91 -14.82 -20.17
C SER A 74 -1.64 -13.48 -20.12
N PHE A 75 -1.68 -12.79 -18.97
CA PHE A 75 -2.30 -11.48 -18.81
C PHE A 75 -1.52 -10.38 -19.56
N LEU A 76 -0.25 -10.62 -19.88
CA LEU A 76 0.59 -9.72 -20.69
C LEU A 76 0.47 -9.96 -22.20
N ARG A 77 -0.40 -10.89 -22.63
CA ARG A 77 -0.60 -11.15 -24.07
C ARG A 77 -1.02 -9.88 -24.85
N PRO A 78 -1.98 -9.06 -24.40
CA PRO A 78 -2.33 -7.82 -25.12
C PRO A 78 -1.13 -6.88 -25.26
N LEU A 79 -0.27 -6.80 -24.23
CA LEU A 79 0.93 -5.95 -24.26
C LEU A 79 1.92 -6.41 -25.34
N ARG A 80 2.12 -7.72 -25.51
CA ARG A 80 2.94 -8.30 -26.60
C ARG A 80 2.34 -8.06 -27.98
N GLU A 81 1.03 -7.93 -28.05
CA GLU A 81 0.27 -7.60 -29.26
C GLU A 81 0.18 -6.08 -29.54
N GLY A 82 0.91 -5.26 -28.76
CA GLY A 82 1.00 -3.82 -28.97
C GLY A 82 -0.14 -3.02 -28.32
N GLN A 83 -0.88 -3.59 -27.37
CA GLN A 83 -1.98 -2.92 -26.66
C GLN A 83 -1.56 -2.61 -25.21
N ASP A 84 -1.97 -1.44 -24.72
CA ASP A 84 -1.71 -1.04 -23.32
C ASP A 84 -2.47 -1.92 -22.33
N VAL A 85 -1.82 -2.22 -21.20
CA VAL A 85 -2.40 -2.97 -20.07
C VAL A 85 -2.27 -2.13 -18.80
N GLY A 86 -3.37 -1.97 -18.06
CA GLY A 86 -3.39 -1.32 -16.75
C GLY A 86 -3.38 -2.34 -15.60
N VAL A 87 -2.60 -2.09 -14.57
CA VAL A 87 -2.65 -2.84 -13.29
C VAL A 87 -3.28 -1.95 -12.24
N ILE A 88 -4.33 -2.42 -11.58
CA ILE A 88 -5.06 -1.71 -10.52
C ILE A 88 -5.06 -2.58 -9.26
N SER A 89 -4.57 -2.04 -8.14
CA SER A 89 -4.64 -2.67 -6.81
C SER A 89 -5.88 -2.21 -6.03
N GLU A 90 -6.09 -2.78 -4.85
CA GLU A 90 -7.21 -2.39 -3.98
C GLU A 90 -6.99 -1.04 -3.27
N ALA A 91 -5.74 -0.65 -3.01
CA ALA A 91 -5.40 0.62 -2.37
C ALA A 91 -3.98 1.07 -2.69
N GLY A 92 -3.79 2.35 -2.99
CA GLY A 92 -2.48 2.95 -3.20
C GLY A 92 -1.79 2.52 -4.49
N CYS A 93 -0.49 2.25 -4.41
CA CYS A 93 0.36 1.97 -5.57
C CYS A 93 0.41 0.47 -5.87
N PRO A 94 0.06 0.02 -7.10
CA PRO A 94 0.22 -1.37 -7.51
C PRO A 94 1.67 -1.85 -7.40
N ALA A 95 1.86 -3.15 -7.20
CA ALA A 95 3.13 -3.83 -7.00
C ALA A 95 3.87 -3.46 -5.69
N VAL A 96 3.23 -2.71 -4.80
CA VAL A 96 3.77 -2.39 -3.48
C VAL A 96 2.91 -3.08 -2.41
N ALA A 97 3.41 -4.16 -1.83
CA ALA A 97 2.71 -5.03 -0.88
C ALA A 97 1.45 -5.73 -1.46
N ASP A 98 1.41 -5.91 -2.76
CA ASP A 98 0.35 -6.60 -3.50
C ASP A 98 0.91 -7.57 -4.56
N PRO A 99 0.09 -8.45 -5.17
CA PRO A 99 0.54 -9.44 -6.15
C PRO A 99 1.01 -8.84 -7.49
N GLY A 100 0.79 -7.57 -7.76
CA GLY A 100 1.22 -6.91 -9.00
C GLY A 100 2.73 -6.96 -9.24
N ALA A 101 3.54 -7.13 -8.18
CA ALA A 101 4.98 -7.27 -8.29
C ALA A 101 5.40 -8.48 -9.16
N ASP A 102 4.69 -9.60 -9.07
CA ASP A 102 4.99 -10.80 -9.88
C ASP A 102 4.76 -10.52 -11.38
N LEU A 103 3.69 -9.80 -11.71
CA LEU A 103 3.39 -9.41 -13.09
C LEU A 103 4.44 -8.44 -13.66
N VAL A 104 4.85 -7.46 -12.85
CA VAL A 104 5.92 -6.52 -13.21
C VAL A 104 7.23 -7.26 -13.43
N ALA A 105 7.57 -8.25 -12.59
CA ALA A 105 8.78 -9.06 -12.77
C ALA A 105 8.79 -9.78 -14.13
N ILE A 106 7.67 -10.37 -14.54
CA ILE A 106 7.54 -11.01 -15.86
C ILE A 106 7.72 -9.98 -16.99
N ALA A 107 7.05 -8.82 -16.88
CA ALA A 107 7.17 -7.76 -17.89
C ALA A 107 8.61 -7.26 -18.05
N GLN A 108 9.34 -7.08 -16.93
CA GLN A 108 10.75 -6.69 -16.94
C GLN A 108 11.65 -7.77 -17.55
N GLN A 109 11.41 -9.05 -17.23
CA GLN A 109 12.17 -10.17 -17.82
C GLN A 109 12.00 -10.26 -19.35
N GLU A 110 10.83 -9.87 -19.85
CA GLU A 110 10.53 -9.87 -21.29
C GLU A 110 10.91 -8.55 -21.99
N GLY A 111 11.48 -7.58 -21.26
CA GLY A 111 11.84 -6.27 -21.82
C GLY A 111 10.64 -5.41 -22.22
N LEU A 112 9.44 -5.69 -21.66
CA LEU A 112 8.25 -4.91 -21.90
C LEU A 112 8.29 -3.60 -21.12
N ARG A 113 7.75 -2.54 -21.71
CA ARG A 113 7.73 -1.23 -21.08
C ARG A 113 6.79 -1.21 -19.87
N VAL A 114 7.29 -0.81 -18.70
CA VAL A 114 6.52 -0.60 -17.47
C VAL A 114 6.51 0.89 -17.13
N VAL A 115 5.33 1.43 -16.85
CA VAL A 115 5.12 2.85 -16.54
C VAL A 115 4.36 2.99 -15.22
N PRO A 116 5.03 3.29 -14.10
CA PRO A 116 4.34 3.61 -12.87
C PRO A 116 3.71 5.00 -12.96
N LEU A 117 2.42 5.10 -12.63
CA LEU A 117 1.75 6.39 -12.53
C LEU A 117 1.87 6.96 -11.12
N VAL A 118 1.87 8.29 -11.03
CA VAL A 118 1.96 8.99 -9.73
C VAL A 118 0.64 8.85 -8.96
N GLY A 119 0.74 8.50 -7.68
CA GLY A 119 -0.40 8.41 -6.79
C GLY A 119 -0.02 8.21 -5.31
N PRO A 120 -1.00 8.12 -4.41
CA PRO A 120 -0.75 8.08 -2.99
C PRO A 120 -0.14 6.74 -2.55
N SER A 121 0.83 6.81 -1.63
CA SER A 121 1.41 5.67 -0.93
C SER A 121 1.32 5.90 0.57
N SER A 122 0.61 5.06 1.30
CA SER A 122 0.52 5.16 2.76
C SER A 122 1.88 5.03 3.43
N ILE A 123 2.81 4.27 2.84
CA ILE A 123 4.18 4.09 3.33
C ILE A 123 4.91 5.42 3.30
N LEU A 124 4.97 6.09 2.15
CA LEU A 124 5.68 7.36 2.00
C LEU A 124 5.00 8.49 2.78
N LEU A 125 3.69 8.58 2.73
CA LEU A 125 2.94 9.62 3.46
C LEU A 125 3.11 9.47 4.98
N ALA A 126 3.14 8.24 5.50
CA ALA A 126 3.41 7.99 6.90
C ALA A 126 4.84 8.38 7.29
N VAL A 127 5.86 8.08 6.47
CA VAL A 127 7.25 8.53 6.71
C VAL A 127 7.32 10.05 6.73
N MET A 128 6.73 10.72 5.74
CA MET A 128 6.71 12.19 5.65
C MET A 128 6.12 12.84 6.91
N ALA A 129 5.03 12.26 7.44
CA ALA A 129 4.31 12.82 8.58
C ALA A 129 4.85 12.38 9.96
N SER A 130 5.70 11.36 10.02
CA SER A 130 6.18 10.77 11.27
C SER A 130 7.19 11.63 12.02
N GLY A 131 7.97 12.46 11.32
CA GLY A 131 9.14 13.17 11.86
C GLY A 131 10.33 12.25 12.12
N PHE A 132 10.38 11.08 11.46
CA PHE A 132 11.48 10.12 11.54
C PHE A 132 12.44 10.25 10.36
N ASN A 133 13.48 9.41 10.33
CA ASN A 133 14.46 9.42 9.26
C ASN A 133 13.82 8.94 7.93
N GLY A 134 13.70 9.85 6.96
CA GLY A 134 13.19 9.56 5.63
C GLY A 134 14.26 9.16 4.61
N GLN A 135 15.55 9.25 4.95
CA GLN A 135 16.63 8.79 4.07
C GLN A 135 16.90 7.29 4.20
N SER A 136 16.64 6.74 5.40
CA SER A 136 16.77 5.30 5.67
C SER A 136 15.52 4.81 6.35
N PHE A 137 14.72 4.01 5.63
CA PHE A 137 13.52 3.37 6.18
C PHE A 137 13.30 2.00 5.54
N ALA A 138 12.67 1.10 6.29
CA ALA A 138 12.34 -0.24 5.82
C ALA A 138 10.88 -0.59 6.12
N PHE A 139 10.16 -1.03 5.10
CA PHE A 139 8.81 -1.54 5.21
C PHE A 139 8.83 -3.07 5.34
N HIS A 140 8.15 -3.59 6.36
CA HIS A 140 8.17 -5.01 6.72
C HIS A 140 6.85 -5.74 6.45
N GLY A 141 5.84 -5.05 5.91
CA GLY A 141 4.50 -5.63 5.75
C GLY A 141 3.87 -5.99 7.09
N TYR A 142 3.26 -7.18 7.15
CA TYR A 142 2.66 -7.71 8.38
C TYR A 142 3.71 -8.35 9.27
N LEU A 143 3.63 -8.06 10.58
CA LEU A 143 4.43 -8.78 11.57
C LEU A 143 3.81 -10.15 11.89
N PRO A 144 4.56 -11.08 12.53
CA PRO A 144 4.04 -12.40 12.88
C PRO A 144 2.75 -12.33 13.71
N ILE A 145 1.80 -13.22 13.41
CA ILE A 145 0.52 -13.30 14.14
C ILE A 145 0.74 -13.84 15.56
N ASP A 146 1.67 -14.78 15.73
CA ASP A 146 2.06 -15.31 17.04
C ASP A 146 2.68 -14.21 17.91
N GLY A 147 2.18 -14.05 19.14
CA GLY A 147 2.59 -12.97 20.05
C GLY A 147 4.07 -13.04 20.46
N THR A 148 4.61 -14.24 20.67
CA THR A 148 6.01 -14.43 21.04
C THR A 148 6.93 -14.09 19.87
N ALA A 149 6.63 -14.60 18.69
CA ALA A 149 7.36 -14.31 17.46
C ALA A 149 7.28 -12.81 17.11
N ARG A 150 6.10 -12.18 17.29
CA ARG A 150 5.90 -10.74 17.06
C ARG A 150 6.72 -9.90 18.03
N THR A 151 6.72 -10.24 19.33
CA THR A 151 7.54 -9.55 20.34
C THR A 151 9.03 -9.65 20.01
N LYS A 152 9.50 -10.85 19.62
CA LYS A 152 10.89 -11.05 19.19
C LYS A 152 11.20 -10.19 17.97
N ARG A 153 10.30 -10.14 16.98
CA ARG A 153 10.48 -9.32 15.77
C ARG A 153 10.52 -7.83 16.09
N LEU A 154 9.63 -7.32 16.95
CA LEU A 154 9.62 -5.92 17.38
C LEU A 154 10.96 -5.52 18.04
N LYS A 155 11.51 -6.35 18.92
CA LYS A 155 12.83 -6.10 19.54
C LYS A 155 13.96 -6.06 18.49
N GLN A 156 13.91 -6.95 17.49
CA GLN A 156 14.89 -6.93 16.39
C GLN A 156 14.80 -5.64 15.57
N LEU A 157 13.57 -5.20 15.25
CA LEU A 157 13.34 -3.97 14.49
C LEU A 157 13.77 -2.73 15.29
N GLU A 158 13.53 -2.71 16.58
CA GLU A 158 14.00 -1.63 17.46
C GLU A 158 15.54 -1.57 17.51
N ALA A 159 16.21 -2.70 17.67
CA ALA A 159 17.66 -2.78 17.63
C ALA A 159 18.21 -2.28 16.28
N ARG A 160 17.63 -2.75 15.18
CA ARG A 160 17.99 -2.29 13.83
C ARG A 160 17.76 -0.80 13.63
N SER A 161 16.65 -0.26 14.15
CA SER A 161 16.37 1.17 14.09
C SER A 161 17.47 2.00 14.76
N ARG A 162 17.91 1.57 15.94
CA ARG A 162 18.97 2.24 16.69
C ARG A 162 20.33 2.12 16.00
N ASP A 163 20.69 0.90 15.59
CA ASP A 163 22.04 0.57 15.12
C ASP A 163 22.28 1.12 13.69
N GLU A 164 21.23 1.18 12.85
CA GLU A 164 21.30 1.66 11.46
C GLU A 164 20.68 3.08 11.29
N HIS A 165 20.19 3.72 12.35
CA HIS A 165 19.43 4.98 12.27
C HIS A 165 18.28 4.90 11.24
N GLN A 166 17.59 3.76 11.18
CA GLN A 166 16.60 3.43 10.16
C GLN A 166 15.19 3.41 10.74
N THR A 167 14.25 4.08 10.08
CA THR A 167 12.83 3.99 10.41
C THR A 167 12.27 2.63 10.01
N GLN A 168 11.59 1.94 10.92
CA GLN A 168 10.98 0.64 10.69
C GLN A 168 9.46 0.79 10.57
N LEU A 169 8.90 0.41 9.40
CA LEU A 169 7.47 0.51 9.12
C LEU A 169 6.84 -0.88 9.01
N PHE A 170 5.63 -1.02 9.52
CA PHE A 170 4.83 -2.23 9.37
C PHE A 170 3.34 -1.93 9.49
N ILE A 171 2.52 -2.85 9.02
CA ILE A 171 1.07 -2.74 8.99
C ILE A 171 0.41 -3.89 9.74
N GLU A 172 -0.86 -3.67 10.08
CA GLU A 172 -1.72 -4.72 10.61
C GLU A 172 -3.15 -4.56 10.05
N THR A 173 -3.93 -5.61 10.15
CA THR A 173 -5.35 -5.52 9.84
C THR A 173 -6.06 -4.64 10.87
N PRO A 174 -7.08 -3.85 10.47
CA PRO A 174 -7.75 -2.92 11.38
C PRO A 174 -8.21 -3.55 12.70
N TYR A 175 -8.70 -4.79 12.65
CA TYR A 175 -9.17 -5.52 13.84
C TYR A 175 -8.08 -5.87 14.85
N ARG A 176 -6.81 -5.84 14.44
CA ARG A 176 -5.66 -6.16 15.30
C ARG A 176 -4.78 -4.96 15.62
N ASN A 177 -5.13 -3.75 15.14
CA ASN A 177 -4.37 -2.53 15.40
C ASN A 177 -4.15 -2.28 16.90
N ALA A 178 -5.20 -2.39 17.73
CA ALA A 178 -5.10 -2.18 19.18
C ALA A 178 -4.17 -3.20 19.83
N LYS A 179 -4.23 -4.47 19.40
CA LYS A 179 -3.34 -5.52 19.91
C LYS A 179 -1.89 -5.27 19.51
N LEU A 180 -1.62 -4.93 18.25
CA LEU A 180 -0.27 -4.61 17.78
C LEU A 180 0.30 -3.41 18.55
N PHE A 181 -0.50 -2.37 18.74
CA PHE A 181 -0.11 -1.21 19.54
C PHE A 181 0.32 -1.61 20.97
N ALA A 182 -0.50 -2.41 21.67
CA ALA A 182 -0.16 -2.90 23.00
C ALA A 182 1.13 -3.73 23.02
N ASP A 183 1.34 -4.57 22.01
CA ASP A 183 2.55 -5.38 21.88
C ASP A 183 3.80 -4.50 21.64
N ILE A 184 3.70 -3.41 20.87
CA ILE A 184 4.80 -2.45 20.68
C ILE A 184 5.14 -1.78 22.01
N LEU A 185 4.13 -1.30 22.75
CA LEU A 185 4.36 -0.67 24.06
C LEU A 185 5.01 -1.61 25.07
N SER A 186 4.73 -2.91 25.00
CA SER A 186 5.32 -3.92 25.87
C SER A 186 6.74 -4.30 25.44
N ALA A 187 7.00 -4.39 24.14
CA ALA A 187 8.25 -4.91 23.58
C ALA A 187 9.35 -3.86 23.50
N CYS A 188 8.99 -2.60 23.19
CA CYS A 188 9.96 -1.54 22.91
C CYS A 188 10.34 -0.71 24.14
N SER A 189 11.50 -0.10 24.06
CA SER A 189 12.06 0.80 25.08
C SER A 189 11.14 2.02 25.32
N PRO A 190 11.03 2.53 26.55
CA PRO A 190 10.28 3.75 26.84
C PRO A 190 10.69 4.98 26.03
N LYS A 191 11.94 5.03 25.57
CA LYS A 191 12.49 6.15 24.77
C LYS A 191 12.21 6.01 23.28
N THR A 192 11.95 4.80 22.78
CA THR A 192 11.61 4.55 21.36
C THR A 192 10.39 5.37 20.98
N ARG A 193 10.46 6.04 19.86
CA ARG A 193 9.36 6.81 19.31
C ARG A 193 8.50 5.89 18.44
N LEU A 194 7.20 6.00 18.61
CA LEU A 194 6.18 5.30 17.82
C LEU A 194 5.29 6.32 17.16
N CYS A 195 5.19 6.26 15.84
CA CYS A 195 4.19 6.95 15.05
C CYS A 195 3.08 5.97 14.66
N VAL A 196 1.84 6.40 14.81
CA VAL A 196 0.66 5.71 14.29
C VAL A 196 0.01 6.65 13.29
N ALA A 197 -0.13 6.20 12.04
CA ALA A 197 -0.75 6.95 10.96
C ALA A 197 -1.95 6.17 10.43
N ALA A 198 -3.16 6.67 10.69
CA ALA A 198 -4.43 6.02 10.38
C ALA A 198 -5.24 6.84 9.41
N GLY A 199 -5.96 6.18 8.49
CA GLY A 199 -6.89 6.82 7.56
C GLY A 199 -6.25 7.86 6.65
N ILE A 200 -4.98 7.70 6.31
CA ILE A 200 -4.19 8.67 5.51
C ILE A 200 -4.96 9.03 4.24
N THR A 201 -5.03 10.34 3.94
CA THR A 201 -5.76 10.98 2.83
C THR A 201 -7.29 10.99 2.94
N THR A 202 -7.87 10.40 3.98
CA THR A 202 -9.33 10.43 4.20
C THR A 202 -9.72 11.50 5.21
N ASP A 203 -11.02 11.77 5.32
CA ASP A 203 -11.54 12.70 6.34
C ASP A 203 -11.37 12.16 7.78
N ARG A 204 -10.93 10.90 7.93
CA ARG A 204 -10.57 10.26 9.22
C ARG A 204 -9.06 10.20 9.43
N GLU A 205 -8.30 10.98 8.68
CA GLU A 205 -6.85 11.00 8.84
C GLU A 205 -6.47 11.42 10.25
N TRP A 206 -5.66 10.59 10.88
CA TRP A 206 -5.09 10.85 12.19
C TRP A 206 -3.67 10.32 12.26
N ILE A 207 -2.70 11.20 12.54
CA ILE A 207 -1.29 10.87 12.60
C ILE A 207 -0.71 11.43 13.89
N CYS A 208 -0.06 10.56 14.70
CA CYS A 208 0.52 10.99 15.95
C CYS A 208 1.82 10.25 16.25
N THR A 209 2.85 11.00 16.62
CA THR A 209 4.15 10.48 17.03
C THR A 209 4.43 10.82 18.50
N ARG A 210 4.72 9.81 19.31
CA ARG A 210 5.09 9.96 20.72
C ARG A 210 6.12 8.92 21.12
N SER A 211 6.81 9.14 22.25
CA SER A 211 7.60 8.07 22.87
C SER A 211 6.70 6.95 23.41
N VAL A 212 7.21 5.73 23.46
CA VAL A 212 6.51 4.59 24.10
C VAL A 212 6.09 4.94 25.52
N LYS A 213 6.93 5.67 26.26
CA LYS A 213 6.60 6.16 27.62
C LYS A 213 5.33 7.02 27.61
N THR A 214 5.24 7.98 26.69
CA THR A 214 4.08 8.88 26.58
C THR A 214 2.84 8.12 26.12
N TRP A 215 3.00 7.20 25.16
CA TRP A 215 1.90 6.36 24.69
C TRP A 215 1.29 5.49 25.80
N LYS A 216 2.09 4.98 26.73
CA LYS A 216 1.59 4.24 27.90
C LYS A 216 0.69 5.08 28.81
N GLN A 217 0.87 6.40 28.82
CA GLN A 217 0.07 7.33 29.63
C GLN A 217 -1.20 7.80 28.92
N THR A 218 -1.12 7.99 27.60
CA THR A 218 -2.20 8.61 26.82
C THR A 218 -3.11 7.61 26.09
N GLY A 219 -2.60 6.41 25.83
CA GLY A 219 -3.30 5.40 25.05
C GLY A 219 -3.46 5.73 23.56
N LEU A 220 -3.93 4.75 22.80
CA LEU A 220 -4.34 4.91 21.40
C LEU A 220 -5.83 5.29 21.37
N PRO A 221 -6.24 6.28 20.56
CA PRO A 221 -7.65 6.53 20.35
C PRO A 221 -8.31 5.33 19.63
N ASP A 222 -9.62 5.23 19.72
CA ASP A 222 -10.36 4.23 18.96
C ASP A 222 -10.25 4.52 17.45
N LEU A 223 -9.49 3.69 16.75
CA LEU A 223 -9.34 3.77 15.30
C LEU A 223 -10.47 3.07 14.54
N GLY A 224 -11.36 2.35 15.26
CA GLY A 224 -12.41 1.54 14.63
C GLY A 224 -11.83 0.56 13.61
N LYS A 225 -12.41 0.57 12.40
CA LYS A 225 -11.94 -0.24 11.26
C LYS A 225 -11.01 0.53 10.31
N THR A 226 -10.42 1.64 10.77
CA THR A 226 -9.54 2.47 9.94
C THR A 226 -8.20 1.76 9.72
N PRO A 227 -7.74 1.61 8.47
CA PRO A 227 -6.39 1.11 8.18
C PRO A 227 -5.34 2.01 8.81
N ALA A 228 -4.31 1.40 9.38
CA ALA A 228 -3.22 2.14 10.00
C ALA A 228 -1.86 1.54 9.65
N ILE A 229 -0.86 2.40 9.60
CA ILE A 229 0.56 2.05 9.48
C ILE A 229 1.28 2.50 10.74
N PHE A 230 2.19 1.67 11.22
CA PHE A 230 2.97 1.88 12.43
C PHE A 230 4.43 2.08 12.06
N LEU A 231 5.08 3.06 12.67
CA LEU A 231 6.49 3.32 12.48
C LEU A 231 7.19 3.42 13.84
N ILE A 232 8.32 2.75 13.98
CA ILE A 232 9.19 2.91 15.16
C ILE A 232 10.54 3.49 14.76
N TYR A 233 11.08 4.32 15.66
CA TYR A 233 12.42 4.90 15.55
C TYR A 233 13.05 4.98 16.94
N ALA A 234 14.18 4.29 17.13
CA ALA A 234 14.88 4.16 18.41
C ALA A 234 16.13 5.03 18.48
#